data_0253adda97cb1466f52e2566170fc8ba
#
_entry.id   0253adda97cb1466f52e2566170fc8ba
#
_cell.length_a   1.000
_cell.length_b   1.000
_cell.length_c   1.000
_cell.angle_alpha   90.00
_cell.angle_beta   90.00
_cell.angle_gamma   90.00
#
_symmetry.space_group_name_H-M   'P 1'
#
loop_
_entity.id
_entity.type
_entity.pdbx_description
1 polymer ?
#
loop_
_entity_poly.entity_id
_entity_poly.type
_entity_poly.pdbx_seq_one_letter_code
_entity_poly.pdbx_strand_id
1 'polypeptide(L)'
;MALVVICGQPCSGKSAAAACLAAALCSSTSDLTVRIIDESSLHLGRNDSYKDMVVEKNLRGVLRSEVDRSVSRDSIIVVDSLNNIKGYRYELWCLARASGIRYCVLFCDTEVDHCREWNTKRQEKGEPTYDNNMYFDDLVSRFEKPDRRNRWDSPLFELFPSRDGVMESSPVIAEAVSYLTKKVDSKTRDVKVLQPTIATQTARTTEANSLYEMDKATQEVINAIVEAQSCGLGLPVNKISLGPDLPTICLQRSVGLPELRSLRRTFIKLAGQYSLSGPPPPADADSATRMFVDYLNREISS
;
A
#
# COMPACT_ATOMS: atom_id res chain seq x y z
N MET A 1 5.86 1.89 -23.48
CA MET A 1 6.32 2.27 -22.13
C MET A 1 5.85 1.25 -21.11
N ALA A 2 6.81 0.80 -20.30
CA ALA A 2 6.54 -0.20 -19.29
C ALA A 2 7.64 -0.23 -18.24
N LEU A 3 7.30 -0.76 -17.08
CA LEU A 3 8.20 -1.10 -16.00
C LEU A 3 8.14 -2.62 -15.75
N VAL A 4 9.26 -3.29 -15.88
CA VAL A 4 9.42 -4.71 -15.60
C VAL A 4 10.25 -4.86 -14.34
N VAL A 5 9.74 -5.60 -13.36
CA VAL A 5 10.45 -5.92 -12.13
C VAL A 5 10.89 -7.37 -12.17
N ILE A 6 12.21 -7.61 -12.23
CA ILE A 6 12.74 -8.97 -12.18
C ILE A 6 12.91 -9.35 -10.71
N CYS A 7 12.34 -10.47 -10.30
CA CYS A 7 12.30 -10.93 -8.92
C CYS A 7 12.87 -12.35 -8.82
N GLY A 8 13.50 -12.67 -7.72
CA GLY A 8 14.03 -14.03 -7.48
C GLY A 8 15.10 -14.07 -6.40
N GLN A 9 15.43 -15.25 -5.94
CA GLN A 9 16.49 -15.54 -4.97
C GLN A 9 17.85 -14.96 -5.39
N PRO A 10 18.79 -14.73 -4.47
CA PRO A 10 20.17 -14.44 -4.84
C PRO A 10 20.67 -15.49 -5.84
N CYS A 11 21.36 -15.07 -6.88
CA CYS A 11 21.89 -15.94 -7.94
C CYS A 11 20.87 -16.83 -8.69
N SER A 12 19.60 -16.47 -8.75
CA SER A 12 18.54 -17.25 -9.43
C SER A 12 18.48 -17.05 -10.94
N GLY A 13 19.44 -16.38 -11.58
CA GLY A 13 19.44 -16.14 -13.02
C GLY A 13 18.75 -14.85 -13.47
N LYS A 14 18.43 -13.92 -12.56
CA LYS A 14 17.74 -12.66 -12.85
C LYS A 14 18.42 -11.82 -13.95
N SER A 15 19.74 -11.60 -13.83
CA SER A 15 20.48 -10.78 -14.82
C SER A 15 20.53 -11.43 -16.20
N ALA A 16 20.56 -12.77 -16.27
CA ALA A 16 20.41 -13.46 -17.54
C ALA A 16 19.00 -13.26 -18.12
N ALA A 17 17.97 -13.35 -17.30
CA ALA A 17 16.59 -13.09 -17.71
C ALA A 17 16.39 -11.63 -18.16
N ALA A 18 17.01 -10.66 -17.47
CA ALA A 18 16.99 -9.25 -17.84
C ALA A 18 17.62 -9.02 -19.20
N ALA A 19 18.80 -9.61 -19.44
CA ALA A 19 19.51 -9.51 -20.73
C ALA A 19 18.71 -10.15 -21.87
N CYS A 20 18.18 -11.35 -21.69
CA CYS A 20 17.36 -12.04 -22.70
C CYS A 20 16.07 -11.27 -23.00
N LEU A 21 15.39 -10.74 -21.99
CA LEU A 21 14.19 -9.91 -22.18
C LEU A 21 14.52 -8.64 -22.94
N ALA A 22 15.63 -7.94 -22.59
CA ALA A 22 16.06 -6.73 -23.27
C ALA A 22 16.40 -7.00 -24.73
N ALA A 23 17.14 -8.07 -25.03
CA ALA A 23 17.49 -8.45 -26.41
C ALA A 23 16.23 -8.77 -27.24
N ALA A 24 15.28 -9.55 -26.69
CA ALA A 24 14.02 -9.88 -27.35
C ALA A 24 13.15 -8.63 -27.59
N LEU A 25 13.12 -7.66 -26.67
CA LEU A 25 12.43 -6.39 -26.84
C LEU A 25 13.07 -5.53 -27.93
N CYS A 26 14.40 -5.41 -27.95
CA CYS A 26 15.12 -4.67 -28.99
C CYS A 26 14.90 -5.28 -30.39
N SER A 27 14.81 -6.60 -30.47
CA SER A 27 14.51 -7.31 -31.73
C SER A 27 13.08 -7.11 -32.21
N SER A 28 12.14 -6.88 -31.29
CA SER A 28 10.70 -6.76 -31.58
C SER A 28 10.25 -5.34 -31.90
N THR A 29 10.99 -4.32 -31.45
CA THR A 29 10.61 -2.90 -31.57
C THR A 29 11.84 -2.02 -31.76
N SER A 30 11.92 -1.35 -32.91
CA SER A 30 13.00 -0.40 -33.22
C SER A 30 12.85 0.97 -32.54
N ASP A 31 11.64 1.30 -32.07
CA ASP A 31 11.28 2.66 -31.62
C ASP A 31 11.29 2.83 -30.10
N LEU A 32 11.53 1.76 -29.33
CA LEU A 32 11.53 1.81 -27.87
C LEU A 32 12.94 1.66 -27.31
N THR A 33 13.30 2.53 -26.40
CA THR A 33 14.54 2.40 -25.62
C THR A 33 14.34 1.42 -24.48
N VAL A 34 15.16 0.37 -24.43
CA VAL A 34 15.18 -0.57 -23.29
C VAL A 34 16.34 -0.20 -22.37
N ARG A 35 16.04 0.01 -21.09
CA ARG A 35 17.04 0.35 -20.07
C ARG A 35 16.97 -0.62 -18.91
N ILE A 36 18.11 -1.25 -18.59
CA ILE A 36 18.25 -2.08 -17.39
C ILE A 36 18.81 -1.20 -16.26
N ILE A 37 18.19 -1.25 -15.10
CA ILE A 37 18.62 -0.60 -13.86
C ILE A 37 18.92 -1.69 -12.84
N ASP A 38 20.18 -1.77 -12.44
CA ASP A 38 20.72 -2.71 -11.49
C ASP A 38 21.73 -2.04 -10.56
N GLU A 39 22.26 -2.76 -9.58
CA GLU A 39 23.27 -2.27 -8.66
C GLU A 39 24.55 -1.86 -9.40
N SER A 40 24.95 -2.60 -10.45
CA SER A 40 26.17 -2.35 -11.21
C SER A 40 26.07 -1.06 -12.02
N SER A 41 24.92 -0.77 -12.61
CA SER A 41 24.66 0.47 -13.37
C SER A 41 24.73 1.72 -12.48
N LEU A 42 24.59 1.54 -11.17
CA LEU A 42 24.69 2.59 -10.16
C LEU A 42 26.05 2.59 -9.43
N HIS A 43 27.00 1.80 -9.90
CA HIS A 43 28.34 1.64 -9.29
C HIS A 43 28.30 1.15 -7.83
N LEU A 44 27.30 0.35 -7.48
CA LEU A 44 27.14 -0.21 -6.14
C LEU A 44 27.66 -1.64 -6.07
N GLY A 45 28.54 -1.91 -5.12
CA GLY A 45 29.05 -3.25 -4.87
C GLY A 45 27.95 -4.15 -4.28
N ARG A 46 27.93 -5.42 -4.71
CA ARG A 46 26.86 -6.35 -4.31
C ARG A 46 26.86 -6.60 -2.80
N ASN A 47 27.97 -7.00 -2.21
CA ASN A 47 28.07 -7.25 -0.77
C ASN A 47 27.91 -5.96 0.06
N ASP A 48 28.47 -4.85 -0.43
CA ASP A 48 28.31 -3.56 0.23
C ASP A 48 26.86 -3.09 0.29
N SER A 49 26.08 -3.42 -0.74
CA SER A 49 24.68 -3.04 -0.86
C SER A 49 23.74 -3.81 0.09
N TYR A 50 24.16 -4.98 0.56
CA TYR A 50 23.34 -5.87 1.39
C TYR A 50 23.96 -6.17 2.76
N LYS A 51 24.97 -5.40 3.18
CA LYS A 51 25.68 -5.63 4.45
C LYS A 51 24.83 -5.41 5.69
N ASP A 52 23.82 -4.56 5.62
CA ASP A 52 22.87 -4.32 6.71
C ASP A 52 21.53 -3.79 6.18
N MET A 53 20.51 -3.83 7.02
CA MET A 53 19.13 -3.42 6.65
C MET A 53 19.02 -1.94 6.27
N VAL A 54 19.85 -1.07 6.82
CA VAL A 54 19.80 0.39 6.53
C VAL A 54 20.36 0.63 5.14
N VAL A 55 21.50 0.00 4.83
CA VAL A 55 22.13 0.10 3.50
C VAL A 55 21.25 -0.51 2.43
N GLU A 56 20.66 -1.68 2.68
CA GLU A 56 19.70 -2.30 1.77
C GLU A 56 18.47 -1.42 1.52
N LYS A 57 17.95 -0.76 2.57
CA LYS A 57 16.87 0.21 2.43
C LYS A 57 17.28 1.41 1.57
N ASN A 58 18.48 1.92 1.77
CA ASN A 58 19.03 3.02 0.99
C ASN A 58 19.21 2.61 -0.48
N LEU A 59 19.74 1.40 -0.74
CA LEU A 59 19.84 0.85 -2.09
C LEU A 59 18.47 0.85 -2.79
N ARG A 60 17.42 0.32 -2.13
CA ARG A 60 16.06 0.35 -2.69
C ARG A 60 15.58 1.77 -2.99
N GLY A 61 15.90 2.73 -2.13
CA GLY A 61 15.60 4.15 -2.34
C GLY A 61 16.31 4.73 -3.56
N VAL A 62 17.60 4.40 -3.75
CA VAL A 62 18.39 4.83 -4.93
C VAL A 62 17.84 4.21 -6.21
N LEU A 63 17.61 2.89 -6.23
CA LEU A 63 17.01 2.19 -7.38
C LEU A 63 15.64 2.78 -7.75
N ARG A 64 14.77 2.99 -6.76
CA ARG A 64 13.46 3.61 -6.97
C ARG A 64 13.57 5.01 -7.56
N SER A 65 14.50 5.83 -7.05
CA SER A 65 14.72 7.18 -7.56
C SER A 65 15.23 7.17 -9.00
N GLU A 66 16.09 6.20 -9.37
CA GLU A 66 16.56 6.04 -10.73
C GLU A 66 15.45 5.58 -11.68
N VAL A 67 14.59 4.66 -11.23
CA VAL A 67 13.39 4.26 -11.98
C VAL A 67 12.49 5.48 -12.22
N ASP A 68 12.20 6.26 -11.18
CA ASP A 68 11.34 7.45 -11.26
C ASP A 68 11.85 8.49 -12.27
N ARG A 69 13.16 8.74 -12.25
CA ARG A 69 13.81 9.65 -13.24
C ARG A 69 13.81 9.10 -14.67
N SER A 70 13.84 7.77 -14.81
CA SER A 70 13.97 7.09 -16.11
C SER A 70 12.64 6.83 -16.79
N VAL A 71 11.54 6.93 -16.07
CA VAL A 71 10.19 6.72 -16.62
C VAL A 71 9.91 7.77 -17.68
N SER A 72 9.78 7.33 -18.92
CA SER A 72 9.41 8.16 -20.06
C SER A 72 8.39 7.46 -20.95
N ARG A 73 7.81 8.21 -21.88
CA ARG A 73 6.79 7.66 -22.79
C ARG A 73 7.32 6.67 -23.82
N ASP A 74 8.63 6.66 -24.05
CA ASP A 74 9.25 5.90 -25.13
C ASP A 74 10.27 4.87 -24.60
N SER A 75 10.23 4.56 -23.32
CA SER A 75 11.14 3.62 -22.69
C SER A 75 10.45 2.43 -22.02
N ILE A 76 11.14 1.30 -22.04
CA ILE A 76 10.88 0.13 -21.20
C ILE A 76 12.00 0.03 -20.18
N ILE A 77 11.66 0.07 -18.91
CA ILE A 77 12.61 -0.01 -17.81
C ILE A 77 12.54 -1.41 -17.23
N VAL A 78 13.69 -2.06 -17.11
CA VAL A 78 13.86 -3.37 -16.47
C VAL A 78 14.65 -3.18 -15.19
N VAL A 79 14.03 -3.45 -14.04
CA VAL A 79 14.69 -3.38 -12.73
C VAL A 79 15.25 -4.75 -12.38
N ASP A 80 16.56 -4.94 -12.58
CA ASP A 80 17.30 -6.15 -12.27
C ASP A 80 17.99 -6.01 -10.91
N SER A 81 17.25 -6.30 -9.85
CA SER A 81 17.75 -6.37 -8.49
C SER A 81 17.10 -7.56 -7.77
N LEU A 82 17.35 -7.77 -6.49
CA LEU A 82 16.69 -8.84 -5.75
C LEU A 82 15.18 -8.71 -5.79
N ASN A 83 14.67 -7.49 -5.60
CA ASN A 83 13.23 -7.20 -5.53
C ASN A 83 12.47 -8.18 -4.61
N ASN A 84 13.17 -8.62 -3.55
CA ASN A 84 12.80 -9.70 -2.65
C ASN A 84 11.64 -9.33 -1.71
N ILE A 85 11.46 -8.03 -1.40
CA ILE A 85 10.47 -7.53 -0.44
C ILE A 85 9.19 -7.13 -1.18
N LYS A 86 8.04 -7.68 -0.79
CA LYS A 86 6.74 -7.37 -1.41
C LYS A 86 6.38 -5.88 -1.32
N GLY A 87 6.73 -5.23 -0.20
CA GLY A 87 6.51 -3.80 -0.01
C GLY A 87 7.26 -2.96 -1.04
N TYR A 88 8.49 -3.34 -1.39
CA TYR A 88 9.25 -2.65 -2.42
C TYR A 88 8.66 -2.86 -3.83
N ARG A 89 8.23 -4.09 -4.18
CA ARG A 89 7.51 -4.34 -5.44
C ARG A 89 6.22 -3.53 -5.51
N TYR A 90 5.52 -3.38 -4.39
CA TYR A 90 4.35 -2.51 -4.31
C TYR A 90 4.69 -1.03 -4.57
N GLU A 91 5.80 -0.50 -4.04
CA GLU A 91 6.27 0.87 -4.32
C GLU A 91 6.55 1.08 -5.81
N LEU A 92 7.24 0.14 -6.47
CA LEU A 92 7.51 0.20 -7.91
C LEU A 92 6.21 0.11 -8.74
N TRP A 93 5.27 -0.71 -8.32
CA TRP A 93 3.95 -0.78 -8.91
C TRP A 93 3.18 0.54 -8.78
N CYS A 94 3.21 1.18 -7.61
CA CYS A 94 2.59 2.49 -7.40
C CYS A 94 3.19 3.55 -8.33
N LEU A 95 4.52 3.54 -8.53
CA LEU A 95 5.22 4.43 -9.44
C LEU A 95 4.75 4.22 -10.89
N ALA A 96 4.71 2.98 -11.35
CA ALA A 96 4.20 2.66 -12.69
C ALA A 96 2.74 3.10 -12.88
N ARG A 97 1.92 2.93 -11.86
CA ARG A 97 0.51 3.38 -11.86
C ARG A 97 0.39 4.90 -11.94
N ALA A 98 1.17 5.62 -11.13
CA ALA A 98 1.19 7.09 -11.14
C ALA A 98 1.61 7.64 -12.49
N SER A 99 2.58 6.99 -13.16
CA SER A 99 3.08 7.36 -14.48
C SER A 99 2.19 6.86 -15.63
N GLY A 100 1.14 6.06 -15.36
CA GLY A 100 0.23 5.52 -16.37
C GLY A 100 0.90 4.55 -17.35
N ILE A 101 1.97 3.86 -16.92
CA ILE A 101 2.71 2.88 -17.73
C ILE A 101 2.34 1.46 -17.36
N ARG A 102 2.59 0.51 -18.27
CA ARG A 102 2.43 -0.91 -17.99
C ARG A 102 3.41 -1.38 -16.94
N TYR A 103 3.02 -2.42 -16.23
CA TYR A 103 3.83 -3.03 -15.19
C TYR A 103 3.69 -4.54 -15.26
N CYS A 104 4.77 -5.27 -15.06
CA CYS A 104 4.74 -6.70 -14.84
C CYS A 104 5.91 -7.14 -13.95
N VAL A 105 5.79 -8.33 -13.39
CA VAL A 105 6.84 -9.02 -12.65
C VAL A 105 7.30 -10.23 -13.44
N LEU A 106 8.62 -10.36 -13.62
CA LEU A 106 9.26 -11.54 -14.16
C LEU A 106 9.97 -12.26 -13.01
N PHE A 107 9.48 -13.43 -12.64
CA PHE A 107 9.98 -14.17 -11.50
C PHE A 107 10.88 -15.33 -11.95
N CYS A 108 12.13 -15.29 -11.52
CA CYS A 108 13.09 -16.37 -11.69
C CYS A 108 12.97 -17.37 -10.52
N ASP A 109 12.16 -18.39 -10.69
CA ASP A 109 11.94 -19.45 -9.71
C ASP A 109 13.03 -20.51 -9.84
N THR A 110 14.03 -20.42 -8.99
CA THR A 110 15.17 -21.33 -8.93
C THR A 110 15.30 -21.83 -7.51
N GLU A 111 15.50 -23.13 -7.37
CA GLU A 111 15.72 -23.77 -6.07
C GLU A 111 16.97 -23.20 -5.40
N VAL A 112 16.92 -23.07 -4.07
CA VAL A 112 17.98 -22.45 -3.27
C VAL A 112 19.32 -23.15 -3.45
N ASP A 113 19.32 -24.49 -3.55
CA ASP A 113 20.54 -25.27 -3.73
C ASP A 113 21.23 -24.95 -5.05
N HIS A 114 20.48 -24.80 -6.15
CA HIS A 114 21.03 -24.35 -7.43
C HIS A 114 21.56 -22.90 -7.36
N CYS A 115 20.84 -22.04 -6.66
CA CYS A 115 21.30 -20.65 -6.45
C CYS A 115 22.64 -20.63 -5.70
N ARG A 116 22.81 -21.45 -4.69
CA ARG A 116 24.04 -21.60 -3.92
C ARG A 116 25.19 -22.15 -4.76
N GLU A 117 24.91 -23.19 -5.53
CA GLU A 117 25.88 -23.77 -6.48
C GLU A 117 26.36 -22.71 -7.50
N TRP A 118 25.44 -21.95 -8.05
CA TRP A 118 25.80 -20.89 -9.00
C TRP A 118 26.56 -19.73 -8.35
N ASN A 119 26.27 -19.39 -7.10
CA ASN A 119 27.01 -18.41 -6.35
C ASN A 119 28.47 -18.88 -6.12
N THR A 120 28.67 -20.15 -5.77
CA THR A 120 30.00 -20.76 -5.59
C THR A 120 30.79 -20.79 -6.92
N LYS A 121 30.14 -21.22 -8.02
CA LYS A 121 30.79 -21.20 -9.35
C LYS A 121 31.21 -19.81 -9.80
N ARG A 122 30.44 -18.76 -9.46
CA ARG A 122 30.83 -17.37 -9.71
C ARG A 122 32.04 -16.96 -8.89
N GLN A 123 32.08 -17.36 -7.62
CA GLN A 123 33.22 -17.10 -6.74
C GLN A 123 34.50 -17.69 -7.30
N GLU A 124 34.46 -18.95 -7.78
CA GLU A 124 35.60 -19.62 -8.41
C GLU A 124 36.10 -18.88 -9.67
N LYS A 125 35.21 -18.21 -10.39
CA LYS A 125 35.53 -17.41 -11.58
C LYS A 125 35.96 -15.97 -11.27
N GLY A 126 35.95 -15.54 -10.01
CA GLY A 126 36.22 -14.15 -9.61
C GLY A 126 35.13 -13.17 -10.02
N GLU A 127 33.91 -13.62 -10.31
CA GLU A 127 32.75 -12.79 -10.62
C GLU A 127 32.11 -12.27 -9.34
N PRO A 128 31.34 -11.15 -9.41
CA PRO A 128 30.61 -10.64 -8.25
C PRO A 128 29.65 -11.68 -7.65
N THR A 129 29.82 -11.99 -6.38
CA THR A 129 29.06 -12.99 -5.62
C THR A 129 28.46 -12.40 -4.36
N TYR A 130 27.56 -13.12 -3.71
CA TYR A 130 27.15 -12.87 -2.32
C TYR A 130 28.04 -13.72 -1.40
N ASP A 131 28.47 -13.15 -0.28
CA ASP A 131 29.16 -13.93 0.74
C ASP A 131 28.20 -14.98 1.31
N ASN A 132 28.58 -16.26 1.16
CA ASN A 132 27.75 -17.38 1.56
C ASN A 132 27.47 -17.41 3.07
N ASN A 133 28.45 -16.99 3.88
CA ASN A 133 28.37 -17.10 5.32
C ASN A 133 27.64 -15.91 5.97
N MET A 134 27.61 -14.76 5.31
CA MET A 134 27.09 -13.53 5.89
C MET A 134 25.76 -13.06 5.24
N TYR A 135 25.69 -13.13 3.93
CA TYR A 135 24.60 -12.44 3.22
C TYR A 135 23.67 -13.38 2.46
N PHE A 136 24.17 -14.45 1.86
CA PHE A 136 23.36 -15.32 0.99
C PHE A 136 22.18 -15.91 1.75
N ASP A 137 22.41 -16.57 2.89
CA ASP A 137 21.37 -17.25 3.66
C ASP A 137 20.37 -16.28 4.28
N ASP A 138 20.83 -15.12 4.74
CA ASP A 138 19.97 -14.07 5.24
C ASP A 138 19.03 -13.56 4.14
N LEU A 139 19.53 -13.29 2.94
CA LEU A 139 18.73 -12.84 1.80
C LEU A 139 17.73 -13.90 1.35
N VAL A 140 18.12 -15.18 1.35
CA VAL A 140 17.23 -16.31 1.05
C VAL A 140 16.10 -16.39 2.08
N SER A 141 16.42 -16.29 3.37
CA SER A 141 15.44 -16.41 4.46
C SER A 141 14.39 -15.30 4.44
N ARG A 142 14.75 -14.11 3.95
CA ARG A 142 13.88 -12.92 3.88
C ARG A 142 13.16 -12.78 2.54
N PHE A 143 13.31 -13.73 1.63
CA PHE A 143 12.68 -13.66 0.32
C PHE A 143 11.16 -13.86 0.39
N GLU A 144 10.41 -12.86 -0.06
CA GLU A 144 8.95 -12.91 -0.16
C GLU A 144 8.55 -13.24 -1.61
N LYS A 145 8.25 -14.52 -1.87
CA LYS A 145 7.83 -15.00 -3.20
C LYS A 145 6.67 -14.18 -3.76
N PRO A 146 6.73 -13.74 -5.02
CA PRO A 146 5.61 -13.04 -5.65
C PRO A 146 4.39 -13.96 -5.80
N ASP A 147 3.19 -13.36 -5.74
CA ASP A 147 1.92 -14.07 -5.80
C ASP A 147 0.98 -13.39 -6.80
N ARG A 148 0.49 -14.12 -7.78
CA ARG A 148 -0.44 -13.62 -8.82
C ARG A 148 -1.72 -13.00 -8.27
N ARG A 149 -2.12 -13.33 -7.06
CA ARG A 149 -3.28 -12.75 -6.37
C ARG A 149 -3.03 -11.31 -5.94
N ASN A 150 -1.77 -10.92 -5.78
CA ASN A 150 -1.40 -9.56 -5.48
C ASN A 150 -1.36 -8.72 -6.76
N ARG A 151 -2.05 -7.60 -6.80
CA ARG A 151 -2.08 -6.71 -7.97
C ARG A 151 -0.71 -6.08 -8.30
N TRP A 152 0.17 -5.95 -7.32
CA TRP A 152 1.55 -5.46 -7.52
C TRP A 152 2.53 -6.55 -7.95
N ASP A 153 2.11 -7.80 -7.95
CA ASP A 153 2.85 -8.92 -8.52
C ASP A 153 2.20 -9.41 -9.84
N SER A 154 1.20 -8.68 -10.36
CA SER A 154 0.43 -9.12 -11.55
C SER A 154 0.49 -8.09 -12.69
N PRO A 155 0.65 -8.55 -13.96
CA PRO A 155 0.82 -9.94 -14.36
C PRO A 155 2.18 -10.50 -13.94
N LEU A 156 2.21 -11.79 -13.59
CA LEU A 156 3.38 -12.52 -13.15
C LEU A 156 3.80 -13.52 -14.21
N PHE A 157 5.01 -13.37 -14.74
CA PHE A 157 5.66 -14.28 -15.67
C PHE A 157 6.70 -15.11 -14.91
N GLU A 158 6.57 -16.43 -14.93
CA GLU A 158 7.42 -17.33 -14.14
C GLU A 158 8.41 -18.06 -15.04
N LEU A 159 9.71 -17.83 -14.82
CA LEU A 159 10.82 -18.54 -15.43
C LEU A 159 11.40 -19.56 -14.46
N PHE A 160 11.89 -20.66 -14.99
CA PHE A 160 12.56 -21.72 -14.23
C PHE A 160 14.00 -21.91 -14.75
N PRO A 161 14.94 -21.00 -14.40
CA PRO A 161 16.27 -20.96 -15.00
C PRO A 161 17.09 -22.23 -14.82
N SER A 162 16.94 -22.93 -13.68
CA SER A 162 17.66 -24.19 -13.42
C SER A 162 17.15 -25.37 -14.25
N ARG A 163 15.87 -25.35 -14.63
CA ARG A 163 15.21 -26.44 -15.35
C ARG A 163 15.23 -26.24 -16.87
N ASP A 164 14.81 -25.04 -17.29
CA ASP A 164 14.53 -24.77 -18.70
C ASP A 164 15.62 -23.88 -19.34
N GLY A 165 16.57 -23.38 -18.54
CA GLY A 165 17.50 -22.34 -18.96
C GLY A 165 16.81 -21.00 -19.17
N VAL A 166 17.59 -19.99 -19.57
CA VAL A 166 17.06 -18.67 -19.94
C VAL A 166 17.56 -18.33 -21.34
N MET A 167 16.64 -18.22 -22.28
CA MET A 167 16.94 -17.88 -23.68
C MET A 167 15.93 -16.85 -24.19
N GLU A 168 16.34 -16.06 -25.17
CA GLU A 168 15.45 -15.08 -25.83
C GLU A 168 14.20 -15.75 -26.43
N SER A 169 14.35 -16.99 -26.91
CA SER A 169 13.26 -17.81 -27.48
C SER A 169 12.38 -18.50 -26.43
N SER A 170 12.65 -18.33 -25.14
CA SER A 170 11.82 -18.90 -24.08
C SER A 170 10.37 -18.44 -24.19
N PRO A 171 9.36 -19.34 -24.15
CA PRO A 171 7.95 -18.98 -24.31
C PRO A 171 7.49 -17.88 -23.35
N VAL A 172 7.98 -17.91 -22.11
CA VAL A 172 7.66 -16.91 -21.08
C VAL A 172 8.22 -15.53 -21.42
N ILE A 173 9.44 -15.46 -22.00
CA ILE A 173 10.02 -14.22 -22.50
C ILE A 173 9.18 -13.70 -23.68
N ALA A 174 8.78 -14.53 -24.62
CA ALA A 174 7.94 -14.16 -25.74
C ALA A 174 6.56 -13.63 -25.28
N GLU A 175 5.95 -14.28 -24.28
CA GLU A 175 4.70 -13.83 -23.66
C GLU A 175 4.86 -12.46 -22.99
N ALA A 176 5.93 -12.25 -22.22
CA ALA A 176 6.24 -10.97 -21.59
C ALA A 176 6.46 -9.87 -22.66
N VAL A 177 7.22 -10.12 -23.72
CA VAL A 177 7.42 -9.20 -24.85
C VAL A 177 6.10 -8.85 -25.50
N SER A 178 5.26 -9.84 -25.80
CA SER A 178 3.92 -9.62 -26.37
C SER A 178 3.06 -8.74 -25.49
N TYR A 179 3.07 -8.95 -24.17
CA TYR A 179 2.36 -8.11 -23.22
C TYR A 179 2.89 -6.67 -23.20
N LEU A 180 4.21 -6.49 -23.20
CA LEU A 180 4.85 -5.19 -23.10
C LEU A 180 4.72 -4.36 -24.40
N THR A 181 4.73 -5.01 -25.56
CA THR A 181 4.71 -4.34 -26.89
C THR A 181 3.31 -4.19 -27.48
N LYS A 182 2.30 -4.87 -26.91
CA LYS A 182 0.91 -4.76 -27.39
C LYS A 182 0.48 -3.30 -27.49
N LYS A 183 0.06 -2.87 -28.69
CA LYS A 183 -0.47 -1.51 -28.89
C LYS A 183 -1.74 -1.35 -28.06
N VAL A 184 -1.79 -0.30 -27.25
CA VAL A 184 -3.01 0.09 -26.52
C VAL A 184 -3.89 0.82 -27.51
N ASP A 185 -5.00 0.23 -27.89
CA ASP A 185 -6.04 0.97 -28.58
C ASP A 185 -6.47 2.14 -27.70
N SER A 186 -6.48 3.35 -28.24
CA SER A 186 -6.80 4.59 -27.53
C SER A 186 -8.19 4.57 -26.88
N LYS A 187 -9.03 3.61 -27.25
CA LYS A 187 -10.38 3.38 -26.71
C LYS A 187 -10.43 2.46 -25.48
N THR A 188 -9.43 1.61 -25.28
CA THR A 188 -9.30 0.78 -24.10
C THR A 188 -8.12 1.28 -23.27
N ARG A 189 -8.39 2.18 -22.33
CA ARG A 189 -7.46 2.44 -21.25
C ARG A 189 -7.31 1.13 -20.47
N ASP A 190 -6.31 0.31 -20.80
CA ASP A 190 -5.94 -0.93 -20.07
C ASP A 190 -5.54 -0.66 -18.62
N VAL A 191 -5.38 0.60 -18.26
CA VAL A 191 -5.28 1.05 -16.89
C VAL A 191 -6.71 1.13 -16.36
N LYS A 192 -7.35 -0.02 -16.04
CA LYS A 192 -8.50 -0.02 -15.16
C LYS A 192 -8.13 0.84 -13.96
N VAL A 193 -8.83 1.96 -13.77
CA VAL A 193 -8.77 2.70 -12.51
C VAL A 193 -9.23 1.72 -11.46
N LEU A 194 -8.25 1.07 -10.81
CA LEU A 194 -8.55 0.12 -9.74
C LEU A 194 -9.23 0.94 -8.65
N GLN A 195 -10.46 0.59 -8.35
CA GLN A 195 -11.11 1.15 -7.18
C GLN A 195 -10.24 0.81 -5.96
N PRO A 196 -9.98 1.78 -5.07
CA PRO A 196 -9.21 1.52 -3.87
C PRO A 196 -9.85 0.34 -3.12
N THR A 197 -9.03 -0.63 -2.72
CA THR A 197 -9.51 -1.70 -1.81
C THR A 197 -9.83 -1.10 -0.45
N ILE A 198 -10.65 -1.80 0.33
CA ILE A 198 -10.99 -1.40 1.72
C ILE A 198 -9.73 -1.04 2.53
N ALA A 199 -8.61 -1.75 2.32
CA ALA A 199 -7.33 -1.46 2.97
C ALA A 199 -6.58 -0.23 2.44
N THR A 200 -6.94 0.29 1.27
CA THR A 200 -6.32 1.47 0.65
C THR A 200 -7.32 2.61 0.45
N GLN A 201 -8.57 2.42 0.87
CA GLN A 201 -9.47 3.55 1.03
C GLN A 201 -8.93 4.33 2.23
N THR A 202 -8.30 5.46 1.95
CA THR A 202 -8.17 6.50 2.97
C THR A 202 -9.57 6.74 3.49
N ALA A 203 -9.76 6.61 4.81
CA ALA A 203 -11.01 6.97 5.46
C ALA A 203 -11.49 8.27 4.81
N ARG A 204 -12.72 8.24 4.29
CA ARG A 204 -13.23 9.40 3.55
C ARG A 204 -13.06 10.61 4.44
N THR A 205 -12.63 11.75 3.87
CA THR A 205 -12.59 13.07 4.53
C THR A 205 -13.92 13.45 5.20
N THR A 206 -15.00 12.76 4.90
CA THR A 206 -16.27 12.75 5.64
C THR A 206 -16.12 12.38 7.12
N GLU A 207 -15.16 11.55 7.51
CA GLU A 207 -14.99 11.21 8.94
C GLU A 207 -14.43 12.36 9.76
N ALA A 208 -13.52 13.17 9.21
CA ALA A 208 -12.99 14.34 9.92
C ALA A 208 -14.10 15.41 10.10
N ASN A 209 -14.93 15.64 9.09
CA ASN A 209 -16.07 16.54 9.20
C ASN A 209 -17.17 15.97 10.12
N SER A 210 -17.45 14.66 10.03
CA SER A 210 -18.43 13.99 10.88
C SER A 210 -18.02 14.00 12.35
N LEU A 211 -16.75 13.74 12.67
CA LEU A 211 -16.24 13.85 14.04
C LEU A 211 -16.28 15.30 14.55
N TYR A 212 -15.97 16.27 13.73
CA TYR A 212 -16.06 17.67 14.09
C TYR A 212 -17.52 18.11 14.34
N GLU A 213 -18.44 17.75 13.45
CA GLU A 213 -19.87 18.04 13.62
C GLU A 213 -20.44 17.32 14.86
N MET A 214 -20.07 16.10 15.12
CA MET A 214 -20.43 15.35 16.32
C MET A 214 -19.86 15.99 17.59
N ASP A 215 -18.59 16.43 17.56
CA ASP A 215 -17.95 17.13 18.68
C ASP A 215 -18.67 18.44 18.99
N LYS A 216 -18.98 19.23 17.97
CA LYS A 216 -19.71 20.48 18.08
C LYS A 216 -21.14 20.25 18.59
N ALA A 217 -21.91 19.38 17.96
CA ALA A 217 -23.30 19.07 18.34
C ALA A 217 -23.43 18.59 19.79
N THR A 218 -22.55 17.65 20.21
CA THR A 218 -22.56 17.16 21.59
C THR A 218 -22.14 18.23 22.61
N GLN A 219 -21.28 19.17 22.24
CA GLN A 219 -20.92 20.31 23.10
C GLN A 219 -22.11 21.30 23.26
N GLU A 220 -22.86 21.55 22.18
CA GLU A 220 -24.05 22.39 22.21
C GLU A 220 -25.12 21.81 23.12
N VAL A 221 -25.33 20.50 23.09
CA VAL A 221 -26.27 19.79 24.01
C VAL A 221 -25.84 20.00 25.49
N ILE A 222 -24.56 19.85 25.80
CA ILE A 222 -24.06 20.07 27.18
C ILE A 222 -24.28 21.52 27.62
N ASN A 223 -24.01 22.49 26.76
CA ASN A 223 -24.18 23.89 27.05
C ASN A 223 -25.67 24.22 27.35
N ALA A 224 -26.59 23.65 26.53
CA ALA A 224 -28.03 23.81 26.76
C ALA A 224 -28.50 23.20 28.10
N ILE A 225 -27.95 22.05 28.49
CA ILE A 225 -28.26 21.44 29.79
C ILE A 225 -27.78 22.34 30.94
N VAL A 226 -26.55 22.81 30.87
CA VAL A 226 -25.96 23.66 31.92
C VAL A 226 -26.70 24.98 32.02
N GLU A 227 -27.06 25.59 30.90
CA GLU A 227 -27.83 26.82 30.87
C GLU A 227 -29.24 26.66 31.48
N ALA A 228 -29.94 25.56 31.09
CA ALA A 228 -31.27 25.28 31.63
C ALA A 228 -31.22 25.02 33.14
N GLN A 229 -30.20 24.33 33.65
CA GLN A 229 -30.02 24.11 35.09
C GLN A 229 -29.64 25.40 35.84
N SER A 230 -28.94 26.33 35.18
CA SER A 230 -28.57 27.60 35.77
C SER A 230 -29.74 28.59 35.87
N CYS A 231 -30.66 28.55 34.89
CA CYS A 231 -31.86 29.38 34.84
C CYS A 231 -32.99 28.89 35.75
N GLY A 232 -32.92 27.64 36.21
CA GLY A 232 -34.02 26.97 36.95
C GLY A 232 -34.22 27.39 38.40
N LEU A 233 -33.58 28.45 38.93
CA LEU A 233 -33.79 29.01 40.28
C LEU A 233 -33.88 27.95 41.40
N GLY A 234 -33.08 26.87 41.32
CA GLY A 234 -33.05 25.81 42.32
C GLY A 234 -34.13 24.72 42.19
N LEU A 235 -35.00 24.77 41.19
CA LEU A 235 -35.96 23.70 40.88
C LEU A 235 -35.36 22.73 39.89
N PRO A 236 -35.61 21.39 40.05
CA PRO A 236 -35.10 20.40 39.10
C PRO A 236 -35.74 20.61 37.75
N VAL A 237 -34.96 20.90 36.74
CA VAL A 237 -35.40 20.98 35.34
C VAL A 237 -35.48 19.57 34.78
N ASN A 238 -36.71 19.03 34.72
CA ASN A 238 -36.92 17.63 34.30
C ASN A 238 -36.95 17.41 32.78
N LYS A 239 -37.19 18.48 32.00
CA LYS A 239 -37.28 18.39 30.54
C LYS A 239 -36.63 19.59 29.90
N ILE A 240 -35.72 19.36 28.96
CA ILE A 240 -35.03 20.41 28.20
C ILE A 240 -35.27 20.13 26.70
N SER A 241 -35.90 21.09 26.01
CA SER A 241 -36.10 21.04 24.57
C SER A 241 -34.96 21.76 23.85
N LEU A 242 -34.38 21.12 22.86
CA LEU A 242 -33.29 21.68 22.04
C LEU A 242 -33.81 22.31 20.72
N GLY A 243 -35.08 22.10 20.39
CA GLY A 243 -35.71 22.59 19.17
C GLY A 243 -36.98 21.81 18.83
N PRO A 244 -37.74 22.27 17.80
CA PRO A 244 -39.06 21.65 17.45
C PRO A 244 -38.91 20.23 16.91
N ASP A 245 -37.78 19.90 16.24
CA ASP A 245 -37.56 18.60 15.59
C ASP A 245 -36.54 17.73 16.32
N LEU A 246 -36.05 18.15 17.51
CA LEU A 246 -35.05 17.42 18.29
C LEU A 246 -35.69 16.73 19.50
N PRO A 247 -35.17 15.56 19.92
CA PRO A 247 -35.68 14.87 21.08
C PRO A 247 -35.46 15.66 22.37
N THR A 248 -36.39 15.56 23.29
CA THR A 248 -36.33 16.22 24.60
C THR A 248 -35.38 15.47 25.52
N ILE A 249 -34.53 16.20 26.23
CA ILE A 249 -33.67 15.65 27.28
C ILE A 249 -34.49 15.52 28.57
N CYS A 250 -34.55 14.31 29.13
CA CYS A 250 -35.24 14.01 30.37
C CYS A 250 -34.21 13.82 31.50
N LEU A 251 -34.14 14.76 32.43
CA LEU A 251 -33.26 14.68 33.59
C LEU A 251 -34.05 14.29 34.82
N GLN A 252 -33.74 13.15 35.47
CA GLN A 252 -34.36 12.74 36.71
C GLN A 252 -33.67 13.38 37.93
N ARG A 253 -32.44 13.89 37.76
CA ARG A 253 -31.64 14.57 38.78
C ARG A 253 -30.80 15.67 38.18
N SER A 254 -30.30 16.58 39.00
CA SER A 254 -29.28 17.51 38.53
C SER A 254 -27.99 16.81 38.21
N VAL A 255 -27.43 17.06 37.06
CA VAL A 255 -26.21 16.41 36.53
C VAL A 255 -25.10 17.46 36.45
N GLY A 256 -24.01 17.21 37.14
CA GLY A 256 -22.87 18.13 37.15
C GLY A 256 -22.10 18.18 35.83
N LEU A 257 -21.47 19.32 35.53
CA LEU A 257 -20.64 19.49 34.34
C LEU A 257 -19.51 18.43 34.17
N PRO A 258 -18.84 17.97 35.24
CA PRO A 258 -17.84 16.89 35.11
C PRO A 258 -18.42 15.58 34.64
N GLU A 259 -19.63 15.24 35.09
CA GLU A 259 -20.35 14.02 34.71
C GLU A 259 -20.80 14.10 33.24
N LEU A 260 -21.39 15.20 32.82
CA LEU A 260 -21.76 15.46 31.42
C LEU A 260 -20.56 15.37 30.47
N ARG A 261 -19.42 15.91 30.87
CA ARG A 261 -18.17 15.79 30.08
C ARG A 261 -17.65 14.36 30.01
N SER A 262 -17.85 13.58 31.06
CA SER A 262 -17.46 12.16 31.08
C SER A 262 -18.36 11.36 30.13
N LEU A 263 -19.68 11.53 30.22
CA LEU A 263 -20.65 10.88 29.33
C LEU A 263 -20.39 11.22 27.85
N ARG A 264 -20.11 12.50 27.55
CA ARG A 264 -19.74 12.91 26.20
C ARG A 264 -18.49 12.20 25.69
N ARG A 265 -17.43 12.13 26.47
CA ARG A 265 -16.19 11.41 26.07
C ARG A 265 -16.45 9.94 25.79
N THR A 266 -17.27 9.29 26.64
CA THR A 266 -17.65 7.90 26.42
C THR A 266 -18.46 7.72 25.16
N PHE A 267 -19.43 8.59 24.91
CA PHE A 267 -20.25 8.58 23.69
C PHE A 267 -19.40 8.74 22.43
N ILE A 268 -18.50 9.75 22.37
CA ILE A 268 -17.61 9.97 21.20
C ILE A 268 -16.71 8.77 20.98
N LYS A 269 -16.19 8.15 22.05
CA LYS A 269 -15.37 6.94 21.94
C LYS A 269 -16.16 5.75 21.39
N LEU A 270 -17.38 5.54 21.85
CA LEU A 270 -18.26 4.49 21.36
C LEU A 270 -18.64 4.72 19.90
N ALA A 271 -19.03 5.95 19.53
CA ALA A 271 -19.38 6.31 18.15
C ALA A 271 -18.17 6.11 17.21
N GLY A 272 -16.95 6.40 17.64
CA GLY A 272 -15.73 6.15 16.86
C GLY A 272 -15.42 4.64 16.69
N GLN A 273 -15.78 3.79 17.67
CA GLN A 273 -15.61 2.35 17.56
C GLN A 273 -16.65 1.69 16.64
N TYR A 274 -17.87 2.20 16.58
CA TYR A 274 -18.91 1.72 15.66
C TYR A 274 -18.55 1.94 14.19
N SER A 275 -17.72 2.92 13.87
CA SER A 275 -17.20 3.16 12.49
C SER A 275 -16.41 1.98 11.92
N LEU A 276 -15.91 1.08 12.76
CA LEU A 276 -15.10 -0.09 12.34
C LEU A 276 -15.93 -1.36 12.09
N SER A 277 -17.15 -1.47 12.65
CA SER A 277 -17.92 -2.72 12.62
C SER A 277 -19.44 -2.55 12.60
N GLY A 278 -19.97 -1.32 12.56
CA GLY A 278 -21.39 -1.00 12.71
C GLY A 278 -21.93 0.03 11.69
N PRO A 279 -23.13 0.59 11.93
CA PRO A 279 -23.71 1.60 11.09
C PRO A 279 -22.79 2.84 11.01
N PRO A 280 -22.79 3.56 9.88
CA PRO A 280 -21.94 4.72 9.68
C PRO A 280 -22.19 5.79 10.77
N PRO A 281 -21.18 6.56 11.15
CA PRO A 281 -21.35 7.67 12.09
C PRO A 281 -22.35 8.68 11.52
N PRO A 282 -23.04 9.47 12.39
CA PRO A 282 -24.04 10.42 11.94
C PRO A 282 -23.46 11.38 10.90
N ALA A 283 -24.18 11.56 9.80
CA ALA A 283 -23.72 12.34 8.66
C ALA A 283 -23.88 13.85 8.87
N ASP A 284 -24.72 14.27 9.82
CA ASP A 284 -25.09 15.65 10.11
C ASP A 284 -25.20 15.93 11.62
N ALA A 285 -25.19 17.21 11.99
CA ALA A 285 -25.26 17.67 13.36
C ALA A 285 -26.55 17.24 14.08
N ASP A 286 -27.71 17.24 13.38
CA ASP A 286 -28.99 16.87 13.94
C ASP A 286 -29.07 15.38 14.31
N SER A 287 -28.54 14.52 13.45
CA SER A 287 -28.42 13.09 13.73
C SER A 287 -27.48 12.82 14.90
N ALA A 288 -26.36 13.56 15.00
CA ALA A 288 -25.43 13.48 16.13
C ALA A 288 -26.11 13.92 17.44
N THR A 289 -26.89 15.02 17.40
CA THR A 289 -27.65 15.51 18.53
C THR A 289 -28.68 14.50 19.02
N ARG A 290 -29.46 13.90 18.10
CA ARG A 290 -30.45 12.85 18.43
C ARG A 290 -29.81 11.66 19.12
N MET A 291 -28.73 11.13 18.52
CA MET A 291 -28.02 9.97 19.09
C MET A 291 -27.45 10.26 20.48
N PHE A 292 -26.91 11.48 20.68
CA PHE A 292 -26.36 11.84 21.96
C PHE A 292 -27.44 12.09 23.03
N VAL A 293 -28.55 12.70 22.68
CA VAL A 293 -29.70 12.84 23.59
C VAL A 293 -30.30 11.51 23.98
N ASP A 294 -30.47 10.57 23.04
CA ASP A 294 -30.92 9.22 23.33
C ASP A 294 -29.95 8.46 24.24
N TYR A 295 -28.66 8.66 24.07
CA TYR A 295 -27.63 8.11 24.94
C TYR A 295 -27.72 8.71 26.35
N LEU A 296 -27.80 10.04 26.48
CA LEU A 296 -27.94 10.72 27.76
C LEU A 296 -29.21 10.28 28.51
N ASN A 297 -30.35 10.21 27.82
CA ASN A 297 -31.62 9.77 28.41
C ASN A 297 -31.54 8.34 28.96
N ARG A 298 -30.76 7.45 28.36
CA ARG A 298 -30.51 6.10 28.86
C ARG A 298 -29.61 6.08 30.07
N GLU A 299 -28.48 6.78 30.01
CA GLU A 299 -27.44 6.75 31.06
C GLU A 299 -27.88 7.52 32.33
N ILE A 300 -28.67 8.60 32.16
CA ILE A 300 -29.12 9.41 33.32
C ILE A 300 -30.41 8.88 33.96
N SER A 301 -31.15 8.04 33.21
CA SER A 301 -32.37 7.39 33.72
C SER A 301 -32.07 6.05 34.46
N SER A 302 -30.84 5.59 34.36
CA SER A 302 -30.31 4.43 35.08
C SER A 302 -29.74 4.84 36.44
#